data_1c46174a681219b7ee889122283ccef6
#
_entry.id   1c46174a681219b7ee889122283ccef6
#
_cell.length_a   1.000
_cell.length_b   1.000
_cell.length_c   1.000
_cell.angle_alpha   90.00
_cell.angle_beta   90.00
_cell.angle_gamma   90.00
#
_symmetry.space_group_name_H-M   'P 1'
#
loop_
_entity.id
_entity.type
_entity.pdbx_description
1 polymer ?
#
loop_
_entity_poly.entity_id
_entity_poly.type
_entity_poly.pdbx_seq_one_letter_code
_entity_poly.pdbx_strand_id
1 'polypeptide(L)'
;MNILFISLGCDKNLVDSEVMLGLLDKKGYKIVDEESEADVIVINTCCFINDAKEESVQTILEMAEYKKEGSLKALVVTGCLAQRYQQEILDEIPEVDAVLGTTSYDKITEAVEEALVGNGHVEVTDINALPLVDEKRLVTTGGHFAYLKVAEGCDKHCTYCIIPKLRGNYRSVPMERLIKEAEDLADQGVKELILVAQETTVYGQDIYGEKSLHKLLKELCKISGIRWIRILYCYPEEIDDNLIQVIKEEPKICHYLDLPIQHASDEILKRMGRRTSKKQLVEIIGKLRSEIPDIALRTTLITGFPGESEANHEELMEFVDEMEFDRLGVFTYSPEEDTPAADMPEQIEESVKEDRQAELMELQQDIAFDKAEDMVGSEVLMMVEGKVADENVYVGRTYKDAPNVDGLIFVHTDAELITGDFAKVKVTGALEYDLIGELM
;
A
#
# COMPACT_ATOMS: atom_id res chain seq x y z
N MET A 1 -21.41 1.15 23.22
CA MET A 1 -21.25 2.33 22.37
C MET A 1 -20.85 1.88 20.98
N ASN A 2 -21.39 2.51 19.98
CA ASN A 2 -21.15 2.20 18.57
C ASN A 2 -20.02 3.08 18.03
N ILE A 3 -19.07 2.49 17.31
CA ILE A 3 -17.98 3.22 16.67
C ILE A 3 -18.03 2.96 15.16
N LEU A 4 -18.05 4.02 14.38
CA LEU A 4 -17.74 3.98 12.95
C LEU A 4 -16.24 4.27 12.78
N PHE A 5 -15.56 3.47 11.97
CA PHE A 5 -14.14 3.64 11.68
C PHE A 5 -13.93 3.86 10.19
N ILE A 6 -13.39 5.01 9.80
CA ILE A 6 -13.07 5.37 8.42
C ILE A 6 -11.55 5.30 8.25
N SER A 7 -11.09 4.44 7.33
CA SER A 7 -9.67 4.27 7.03
C SER A 7 -9.35 4.83 5.64
N LEU A 8 -8.60 5.92 5.60
CA LEU A 8 -8.16 6.56 4.37
C LEU A 8 -6.69 6.27 4.08
N GLY A 9 -6.29 6.40 2.82
CA GLY A 9 -4.91 6.33 2.37
C GLY A 9 -4.43 4.91 2.07
N CYS A 10 -3.22 4.56 2.53
CA CYS A 10 -2.50 3.40 2.06
C CYS A 10 -2.69 2.15 2.95
N ASP A 11 -2.21 1.00 2.45
CA ASP A 11 -2.16 -0.29 3.14
C ASP A 11 -1.47 -0.26 4.52
N LYS A 12 -0.46 0.62 4.72
CA LYS A 12 0.18 0.81 6.04
C LYS A 12 -0.76 1.50 7.03
N ASN A 13 -1.56 2.48 6.55
CA ASN A 13 -2.63 3.08 7.34
C ASN A 13 -3.73 2.05 7.67
N LEU A 14 -4.06 1.18 6.72
CA LEU A 14 -5.04 0.13 6.94
C LEU A 14 -4.61 -0.84 8.05
N VAL A 15 -3.32 -1.25 8.08
CA VAL A 15 -2.80 -2.07 9.19
C VAL A 15 -2.94 -1.35 10.53
N ASP A 16 -2.63 -0.05 10.59
CA ASP A 16 -2.82 0.75 11.81
C ASP A 16 -4.30 0.80 12.22
N SER A 17 -5.22 0.95 11.25
CA SER A 17 -6.68 0.93 11.47
C SER A 17 -7.15 -0.40 12.04
N GLU A 18 -6.68 -1.53 11.47
CA GLU A 18 -7.05 -2.87 11.93
C GLU A 18 -6.55 -3.16 13.35
N VAL A 19 -5.38 -2.63 13.73
CA VAL A 19 -4.89 -2.70 15.11
C VAL A 19 -5.78 -1.89 16.04
N MET A 20 -6.12 -0.64 15.68
CA MET A 20 -7.03 0.20 16.45
C MET A 20 -8.42 -0.43 16.62
N LEU A 21 -8.97 -1.01 15.54
CA LEU A 21 -10.23 -1.74 15.58
C LEU A 21 -10.18 -2.93 16.55
N GLY A 22 -9.08 -3.70 16.55
CA GLY A 22 -8.89 -4.80 17.49
C GLY A 22 -8.87 -4.35 18.96
N LEU A 23 -8.22 -3.20 19.25
CA LEU A 23 -8.18 -2.60 20.58
C LEU A 23 -9.59 -2.12 21.02
N LEU A 24 -10.34 -1.49 20.12
CA LEU A 24 -11.69 -1.00 20.38
C LEU A 24 -12.68 -2.15 20.59
N ASP A 25 -12.63 -3.19 19.77
CA ASP A 25 -13.45 -4.40 19.93
C ASP A 25 -13.19 -5.09 21.27
N LYS A 26 -11.91 -5.28 21.64
CA LYS A 26 -11.52 -5.84 22.94
C LYS A 26 -12.05 -5.01 24.13
N LYS A 27 -12.12 -3.70 23.97
CA LYS A 27 -12.70 -2.80 24.99
C LYS A 27 -14.23 -2.93 25.09
N GLY A 28 -14.87 -3.61 24.13
CA GLY A 28 -16.32 -3.86 24.09
C GLY A 28 -17.12 -2.79 23.35
N TYR A 29 -16.47 -2.00 22.50
CA TYR A 29 -17.16 -1.14 21.55
C TYR A 29 -17.73 -1.98 20.39
N LYS A 30 -18.91 -1.60 19.90
CA LYS A 30 -19.52 -2.24 18.73
C LYS A 30 -19.12 -1.45 17.48
N ILE A 31 -18.51 -2.11 16.52
CA ILE A 31 -18.21 -1.51 15.22
C ILE A 31 -19.48 -1.51 14.36
N VAL A 32 -19.77 -0.39 13.71
CA VAL A 32 -20.93 -0.16 12.83
C VAL A 32 -20.48 0.40 11.50
N ASP A 33 -21.32 0.25 10.49
CA ASP A 33 -21.02 0.67 9.11
C ASP A 33 -21.80 1.93 8.68
N GLU A 34 -22.80 2.35 9.47
CA GLU A 34 -23.64 3.51 9.17
C GLU A 34 -23.34 4.68 10.11
N GLU A 35 -23.11 5.86 9.53
CA GLU A 35 -22.78 7.09 10.28
C GLU A 35 -23.87 7.47 11.28
N SER A 36 -25.13 7.26 10.90
CA SER A 36 -26.30 7.58 11.74
C SER A 36 -26.42 6.71 12.99
N GLU A 37 -25.75 5.56 13.02
CA GLU A 37 -25.72 4.64 14.17
C GLU A 37 -24.52 4.89 15.10
N ALA A 38 -23.55 5.71 14.68
CA ALA A 38 -22.31 5.91 15.40
C ALA A 38 -22.47 6.85 16.60
N ASP A 39 -22.00 6.40 17.77
CA ASP A 39 -21.78 7.28 18.92
C ASP A 39 -20.44 8.02 18.81
N VAL A 40 -19.43 7.37 18.20
CA VAL A 40 -18.08 7.89 17.98
C VAL A 40 -17.68 7.57 16.54
N ILE A 41 -17.05 8.53 15.86
CA ILE A 41 -16.40 8.33 14.56
C ILE A 41 -14.90 8.49 14.73
N VAL A 42 -14.14 7.52 14.23
CA VAL A 42 -12.67 7.57 14.16
C VAL A 42 -12.26 7.62 12.69
N ILE A 43 -11.47 8.61 12.30
CA ILE A 43 -10.97 8.78 10.94
C ILE A 43 -9.45 8.63 10.94
N ASN A 44 -8.94 7.56 10.32
CA ASN A 44 -7.52 7.41 10.06
C ASN A 44 -7.17 8.05 8.72
N THR A 45 -6.41 9.14 8.76
CA THR A 45 -6.22 10.10 7.68
C THR A 45 -4.91 9.90 6.91
N CYS A 46 -4.89 10.37 5.67
CA CYS A 46 -3.70 10.47 4.83
C CYS A 46 -3.36 11.94 4.51
N CYS A 47 -2.07 12.23 4.24
CA CYS A 47 -1.63 13.51 3.70
C CYS A 47 -0.32 13.36 2.91
N PHE A 48 -0.20 12.24 2.17
CA PHE A 48 1.00 11.96 1.38
C PHE A 48 1.09 12.81 0.12
N ILE A 49 -0.04 13.09 -0.52
CA ILE A 49 -0.21 14.00 -1.66
C ILE A 49 -1.41 14.91 -1.41
N ASN A 50 -1.51 16.01 -2.18
CA ASN A 50 -2.58 16.99 -2.01
C ASN A 50 -3.98 16.36 -2.08
N ASP A 51 -4.25 15.50 -3.06
CA ASP A 51 -5.56 14.85 -3.22
C ASP A 51 -5.95 14.05 -1.97
N ALA A 52 -5.01 13.27 -1.41
CA ALA A 52 -5.26 12.50 -0.20
C ALA A 52 -5.44 13.39 1.05
N LYS A 53 -4.83 14.57 1.06
CA LYS A 53 -5.04 15.59 2.10
C LYS A 53 -6.43 16.22 1.97
N GLU A 54 -6.85 16.59 0.76
CA GLU A 54 -8.18 17.13 0.49
C GLU A 54 -9.27 16.11 0.83
N GLU A 55 -9.13 14.84 0.42
CA GLU A 55 -10.02 13.75 0.80
C GLU A 55 -10.15 13.64 2.32
N SER A 56 -9.02 13.64 3.04
CA SER A 56 -9.01 13.55 4.50
C SER A 56 -9.73 14.72 5.17
N VAL A 57 -9.46 15.94 4.73
CA VAL A 57 -10.12 17.15 5.27
C VAL A 57 -11.62 17.14 4.95
N GLN A 58 -11.99 16.79 3.72
CA GLN A 58 -13.39 16.71 3.32
C GLN A 58 -14.16 15.67 4.14
N THR A 59 -13.58 14.49 4.34
CA THR A 59 -14.18 13.45 5.18
C THR A 59 -14.37 13.90 6.63
N ILE A 60 -13.38 14.61 7.21
CA ILE A 60 -13.50 15.15 8.57
C ILE A 60 -14.68 16.14 8.64
N LEU A 61 -14.78 17.06 7.66
CA LEU A 61 -15.84 18.07 7.62
C LEU A 61 -17.23 17.43 7.45
N GLU A 62 -17.36 16.41 6.59
CA GLU A 62 -18.60 15.67 6.41
C GLU A 62 -19.05 14.97 7.70
N MET A 63 -18.13 14.30 8.38
CA MET A 63 -18.43 13.62 9.64
C MET A 63 -18.70 14.61 10.79
N ALA A 64 -18.12 15.80 10.76
CA ALA A 64 -18.40 16.87 11.72
C ALA A 64 -19.86 17.36 11.68
N GLU A 65 -20.55 17.25 10.53
CA GLU A 65 -21.97 17.63 10.42
C GLU A 65 -22.87 16.77 11.33
N TYR A 66 -22.57 15.46 11.49
CA TYR A 66 -23.32 14.58 12.40
C TYR A 66 -23.21 15.03 13.86
N LYS A 67 -22.13 15.72 14.24
CA LYS A 67 -21.98 16.30 15.57
C LYS A 67 -22.83 17.56 15.74
N LYS A 68 -22.94 18.40 14.71
CA LYS A 68 -23.82 19.57 14.69
C LYS A 68 -25.29 19.18 14.77
N GLU A 69 -25.68 18.08 14.12
CA GLU A 69 -27.02 17.50 14.20
C GLU A 69 -27.30 16.82 15.55
N GLY A 70 -26.27 16.59 16.38
CA GLY A 70 -26.40 16.06 17.74
C GLY A 70 -26.49 14.53 17.83
N SER A 71 -26.27 13.80 16.74
CA SER A 71 -26.24 12.33 16.72
C SER A 71 -24.89 11.78 17.20
N LEU A 72 -23.79 12.40 16.80
CA LEU A 72 -22.42 12.02 17.14
C LEU A 72 -21.96 12.64 18.46
N LYS A 73 -21.37 11.84 19.36
CA LYS A 73 -20.86 12.27 20.67
C LYS A 73 -19.39 12.70 20.61
N ALA A 74 -18.57 12.01 19.82
CA ALA A 74 -17.15 12.32 19.66
C ALA A 74 -16.64 12.02 18.25
N LEU A 75 -15.75 12.88 17.76
CA LEU A 75 -15.02 12.75 16.50
C LEU A 75 -13.53 12.71 16.78
N VAL A 76 -12.87 11.62 16.39
CA VAL A 76 -11.44 11.36 16.61
C VAL A 76 -10.72 11.29 15.26
N VAL A 77 -9.64 12.06 15.13
CA VAL A 77 -8.82 12.09 13.90
C VAL A 77 -7.44 11.51 14.22
N THR A 78 -6.98 10.55 13.41
CA THR A 78 -5.68 9.90 13.55
C THR A 78 -4.96 9.81 12.22
N GLY A 79 -3.73 9.31 12.20
CA GLY A 79 -2.95 9.07 10.99
C GLY A 79 -2.04 10.20 10.56
N CYS A 80 -1.73 10.23 9.24
CA CYS A 80 -0.68 11.12 8.72
C CYS A 80 -1.06 12.61 8.78
N LEU A 81 -2.33 12.97 8.50
CA LEU A 81 -2.80 14.35 8.62
C LEU A 81 -2.75 14.79 10.09
N ALA A 82 -3.23 13.93 10.99
CA ALA A 82 -3.18 14.16 12.43
C ALA A 82 -1.73 14.38 12.94
N GLN A 83 -0.79 13.56 12.48
CA GLN A 83 0.64 13.70 12.80
C GLN A 83 1.21 15.04 12.32
N ARG A 84 0.78 15.52 11.16
CA ARG A 84 1.31 16.74 10.56
C ARG A 84 0.80 18.01 11.21
N TYR A 85 -0.51 18.11 11.42
CA TYR A 85 -1.19 19.35 11.81
C TYR A 85 -1.60 19.39 13.30
N GLN A 86 -1.63 18.27 13.99
CA GLN A 86 -1.79 18.19 15.46
C GLN A 86 -2.86 19.12 16.04
N GLN A 87 -2.45 20.09 16.86
CA GLN A 87 -3.34 21.07 17.52
C GLN A 87 -4.10 21.93 16.52
N GLU A 88 -3.53 22.22 15.36
CA GLU A 88 -4.16 23.04 14.32
C GLU A 88 -5.51 22.42 13.85
N ILE A 89 -5.62 21.09 13.81
CA ILE A 89 -6.89 20.42 13.49
C ILE A 89 -7.98 20.78 14.50
N LEU A 90 -7.68 20.79 15.79
CA LEU A 90 -8.64 21.17 16.84
C LEU A 90 -9.00 22.66 16.78
N ASP A 91 -8.03 23.51 16.40
CA ASP A 91 -8.22 24.95 16.34
C ASP A 91 -9.09 25.36 15.14
N GLU A 92 -8.92 24.68 14.00
CA GLU A 92 -9.63 24.98 12.73
C GLU A 92 -10.96 24.22 12.62
N ILE A 93 -11.08 23.04 13.22
CA ILE A 93 -12.27 22.18 13.18
C ILE A 93 -12.71 21.86 14.62
N PRO A 94 -13.46 22.76 15.25
CA PRO A 94 -13.86 22.63 16.68
C PRO A 94 -14.72 21.39 17.00
N GLU A 95 -15.28 20.75 15.99
CA GLU A 95 -16.06 19.53 16.11
C GLU A 95 -15.19 18.30 16.41
N VAL A 96 -13.88 18.34 16.10
CA VAL A 96 -12.92 17.27 16.42
C VAL A 96 -12.61 17.31 17.93
N ASP A 97 -12.72 16.16 18.60
CA ASP A 97 -12.52 16.05 20.05
C ASP A 97 -11.16 15.49 20.43
N ALA A 98 -10.54 14.67 19.55
CA ALA A 98 -9.21 14.12 19.79
C ALA A 98 -8.41 13.94 18.50
N VAL A 99 -7.09 14.10 18.61
CA VAL A 99 -6.12 13.94 17.52
C VAL A 99 -5.00 13.00 17.98
N LEU A 100 -4.73 11.94 17.20
CA LEU A 100 -3.65 10.98 17.47
C LEU A 100 -2.62 10.98 16.33
N GLY A 101 -1.34 11.04 16.69
CA GLY A 101 -0.24 10.88 15.74
C GLY A 101 -0.08 9.45 15.22
N THR A 102 0.76 9.29 14.20
CA THR A 102 1.03 8.01 13.51
C THR A 102 1.67 6.94 14.39
N THR A 103 2.29 7.33 15.50
CA THR A 103 2.93 6.43 16.47
C THR A 103 2.14 6.29 17.76
N SER A 104 0.90 6.82 17.80
CA SER A 104 0.02 6.82 18.99
C SER A 104 -1.24 5.96 18.81
N TYR A 105 -1.31 5.13 17.77
CA TYR A 105 -2.48 4.31 17.47
C TYR A 105 -2.81 3.27 18.57
N ASP A 106 -1.82 2.88 19.39
CA ASP A 106 -2.02 2.04 20.58
C ASP A 106 -2.82 2.73 21.69
N LYS A 107 -2.95 4.07 21.62
CA LYS A 107 -3.71 4.91 22.58
C LYS A 107 -5.15 5.19 22.14
N ILE A 108 -5.64 4.54 21.10
CA ILE A 108 -6.98 4.84 20.53
C ILE A 108 -8.11 4.72 21.58
N THR A 109 -8.04 3.74 22.47
CA THR A 109 -9.08 3.56 23.51
C THR A 109 -9.11 4.71 24.52
N GLU A 110 -7.93 5.18 24.92
CA GLU A 110 -7.76 6.32 25.82
C GLU A 110 -8.25 7.60 25.14
N ALA A 111 -7.89 7.81 23.87
CA ALA A 111 -8.31 8.98 23.10
C ALA A 111 -9.84 9.03 22.90
N VAL A 112 -10.49 7.91 22.65
CA VAL A 112 -11.96 7.84 22.57
C VAL A 112 -12.60 8.17 23.92
N GLU A 113 -12.05 7.66 25.04
CA GLU A 113 -12.55 7.97 26.37
C GLU A 113 -12.42 9.46 26.71
N GLU A 114 -11.28 10.09 26.40
CA GLU A 114 -11.04 11.53 26.60
C GLU A 114 -11.93 12.39 25.68
N ALA A 115 -12.10 12.00 24.41
CA ALA A 115 -12.98 12.68 23.48
C ALA A 115 -14.44 12.74 23.97
N LEU A 116 -14.92 11.66 24.58
CA LEU A 116 -16.26 11.58 25.14
C LEU A 116 -16.46 12.48 26.39
N VAL A 117 -15.39 12.87 27.06
CA VAL A 117 -15.46 13.81 28.22
C VAL A 117 -15.40 15.27 27.75
N GLY A 118 -15.02 15.52 26.48
CA GLY A 118 -15.03 16.84 25.86
C GLY A 118 -13.85 17.73 26.23
N ASN A 119 -12.68 17.14 26.52
CA ASN A 119 -11.49 17.89 26.97
C ASN A 119 -10.55 18.34 25.86
N GLY A 120 -10.85 18.05 24.59
CA GLY A 120 -9.92 18.32 23.47
C GLY A 120 -8.56 17.65 23.72
N HIS A 121 -8.28 16.52 23.11
CA HIS A 121 -7.10 15.70 23.39
C HIS A 121 -6.18 15.61 22.16
N VAL A 122 -4.89 15.92 22.35
CA VAL A 122 -3.85 15.69 21.34
C VAL A 122 -2.81 14.74 21.90
N GLU A 123 -2.70 13.55 21.31
CA GLU A 123 -1.72 12.53 21.69
C GLU A 123 -0.77 12.28 20.51
N VAL A 124 0.40 12.88 20.55
CA VAL A 124 1.46 12.72 19.57
C VAL A 124 2.74 12.34 20.30
N THR A 125 3.10 11.08 20.19
CA THR A 125 4.33 10.53 20.79
C THR A 125 5.55 10.77 19.91
N ASP A 126 6.73 10.32 20.37
CA ASP A 126 7.95 10.37 19.54
C ASP A 126 7.70 9.70 18.20
N ILE A 127 7.95 10.43 17.11
CA ILE A 127 7.76 9.94 15.73
C ILE A 127 8.59 8.70 15.43
N ASN A 128 9.66 8.45 16.18
CA ASN A 128 10.50 7.26 16.08
C ASN A 128 10.09 6.14 17.04
N ALA A 129 9.00 6.29 17.79
CA ALA A 129 8.43 5.19 18.53
C ALA A 129 7.91 4.10 17.57
N LEU A 130 7.97 2.85 18.01
CA LEU A 130 7.36 1.71 17.33
C LEU A 130 6.40 1.05 18.31
N PRO A 131 5.12 1.43 18.32
CA PRO A 131 4.12 0.79 19.16
C PRO A 131 4.02 -0.69 18.84
N LEU A 132 4.23 -1.53 19.84
CA LEU A 132 4.14 -2.98 19.70
C LEU A 132 2.90 -3.45 20.47
N VAL A 133 1.80 -3.62 19.74
CA VAL A 133 0.52 -4.08 20.29
C VAL A 133 0.47 -5.60 20.27
N ASP A 134 0.14 -6.23 21.40
CA ASP A 134 0.05 -7.69 21.51
C ASP A 134 -1.34 -8.24 21.17
N GLU A 135 -2.30 -7.35 20.96
CA GLU A 135 -3.66 -7.72 20.64
C GLU A 135 -3.81 -8.14 19.17
N LYS A 136 -4.71 -9.09 18.91
CA LYS A 136 -5.09 -9.46 17.56
C LYS A 136 -5.79 -8.29 16.90
N ARG A 137 -5.36 -7.93 15.70
CA ARG A 137 -6.05 -6.93 14.90
C ARG A 137 -7.30 -7.52 14.25
N LEU A 138 -8.27 -6.67 13.97
CA LEU A 138 -9.48 -7.03 13.26
C LEU A 138 -9.26 -6.81 11.76
N VAL A 139 -9.14 -7.92 11.00
CA VAL A 139 -8.87 -7.88 9.56
C VAL A 139 -10.11 -7.38 8.80
N THR A 140 -9.91 -6.39 7.92
CA THR A 140 -10.98 -5.74 7.13
C THR A 140 -10.89 -6.01 5.62
N THR A 141 -9.89 -6.74 5.16
CA THR A 141 -9.61 -7.05 3.75
C THR A 141 -10.38 -8.28 3.20
N GLY A 142 -11.61 -8.53 3.67
CA GLY A 142 -12.39 -9.69 3.22
C GLY A 142 -11.95 -11.03 3.79
N GLY A 143 -10.90 -11.09 4.61
CA GLY A 143 -10.47 -12.25 5.40
C GLY A 143 -9.58 -13.26 4.67
N HIS A 144 -9.39 -13.18 3.36
CA HIS A 144 -8.57 -14.11 2.59
C HIS A 144 -7.16 -13.62 2.30
N PHE A 145 -6.92 -12.32 2.35
CA PHE A 145 -5.59 -11.72 2.35
C PHE A 145 -5.44 -10.70 3.47
N ALA A 146 -4.20 -10.39 3.86
CA ALA A 146 -3.90 -9.34 4.81
C ALA A 146 -2.53 -8.72 4.54
N TYR A 147 -2.40 -7.43 4.83
CA TYR A 147 -1.12 -6.76 4.81
C TYR A 147 -0.34 -7.07 6.09
N LEU A 148 0.95 -7.33 5.99
CA LEU A 148 1.88 -7.50 7.11
C LEU A 148 2.88 -6.35 7.09
N LYS A 149 2.74 -5.40 8.00
CA LYS A 149 3.61 -4.23 8.09
C LYS A 149 4.92 -4.61 8.79
N VAL A 150 5.99 -4.79 8.00
CA VAL A 150 7.28 -5.31 8.50
C VAL A 150 8.19 -4.24 9.08
N ALA A 151 7.96 -2.98 8.73
CA ALA A 151 8.72 -1.84 9.24
C ALA A 151 7.90 -0.54 9.15
N GLU A 152 8.37 0.50 9.82
CA GLU A 152 7.80 1.85 9.82
C GLU A 152 8.89 2.88 9.55
N GLY A 153 8.55 3.97 8.81
CA GLY A 153 9.46 5.05 8.49
C GLY A 153 10.41 4.75 7.34
N CYS A 154 11.22 5.74 6.94
CA CYS A 154 12.13 5.63 5.79
C CYS A 154 13.32 6.59 5.91
N ASP A 155 14.54 6.08 5.64
CA ASP A 155 15.80 6.84 5.69
C ASP A 155 16.31 7.25 4.28
N LYS A 156 15.50 7.09 3.23
CA LYS A 156 15.92 7.42 1.85
C LYS A 156 15.96 8.92 1.57
N HIS A 157 15.09 9.70 2.20
CA HIS A 157 15.02 11.16 2.06
C HIS A 157 14.91 11.65 0.61
N CYS A 158 14.07 10.97 -0.21
CA CYS A 158 13.76 11.45 -1.55
C CYS A 158 13.18 12.87 -1.50
N THR A 159 13.58 13.73 -2.43
CA THR A 159 13.30 15.17 -2.34
C THR A 159 11.82 15.54 -2.44
N TYR A 160 11.00 14.67 -3.03
CA TYR A 160 9.55 14.82 -3.16
C TYR A 160 8.75 14.24 -1.99
N CYS A 161 9.41 13.55 -1.05
CA CYS A 161 8.72 12.66 -0.12
C CYS A 161 8.64 13.25 1.28
N ILE A 162 7.42 13.35 1.81
CA ILE A 162 7.13 13.83 3.15
C ILE A 162 7.22 12.74 4.25
N ILE A 163 7.33 11.48 3.87
CA ILE A 163 7.28 10.33 4.80
C ILE A 163 8.24 10.44 6.00
N PRO A 164 9.52 10.85 5.85
CA PRO A 164 10.40 10.98 7.02
C PRO A 164 9.87 11.93 8.09
N LYS A 165 9.08 12.94 7.71
CA LYS A 165 8.44 13.88 8.63
C LYS A 165 7.15 13.35 9.26
N LEU A 166 6.47 12.39 8.59
CA LEU A 166 5.19 11.84 9.03
C LEU A 166 5.32 10.50 9.76
N ARG A 167 6.33 9.71 9.38
CA ARG A 167 6.53 8.34 9.86
C ARG A 167 7.90 8.11 10.50
N GLY A 168 8.78 9.13 10.50
CA GLY A 168 10.10 9.09 11.13
C GLY A 168 11.13 8.22 10.41
N ASN A 169 12.21 7.90 11.12
CA ASN A 169 13.28 7.05 10.63
C ASN A 169 12.83 5.60 10.48
N TYR A 170 13.58 4.84 9.69
CA TYR A 170 13.30 3.42 9.46
C TYR A 170 13.42 2.59 10.74
N ARG A 171 12.41 1.77 11.02
CA ARG A 171 12.33 0.89 12.20
C ARG A 171 11.68 -0.43 11.83
N SER A 172 12.44 -1.52 11.88
CA SER A 172 11.94 -2.88 11.64
C SER A 172 11.14 -3.40 12.83
N VAL A 173 10.05 -4.10 12.54
CA VAL A 173 9.34 -4.90 13.54
C VAL A 173 10.15 -6.19 13.81
N PRO A 174 10.38 -6.60 15.07
CA PRO A 174 11.09 -7.84 15.38
C PRO A 174 10.47 -9.07 14.69
N MET A 175 11.30 -9.95 14.14
CA MET A 175 10.88 -11.10 13.33
C MET A 175 9.90 -12.01 14.06
N GLU A 176 10.14 -12.27 15.35
CA GLU A 176 9.31 -13.13 16.18
C GLU A 176 7.87 -12.59 16.31
N ARG A 177 7.73 -11.26 16.31
CA ARG A 177 6.40 -10.61 16.35
C ARG A 177 5.68 -10.74 15.03
N LEU A 178 6.39 -10.55 13.91
CA LEU A 178 5.82 -10.72 12.58
C LEU A 178 5.39 -12.16 12.32
N ILE A 179 6.18 -13.14 12.78
CA ILE A 179 5.81 -14.56 12.68
C ILE A 179 4.53 -14.84 13.48
N LYS A 180 4.48 -14.37 14.74
CA LYS A 180 3.29 -14.53 15.58
C LYS A 180 2.05 -13.86 14.96
N GLU A 181 2.20 -12.63 14.45
CA GLU A 181 1.09 -11.94 13.77
C GLU A 181 0.62 -12.70 12.52
N ALA A 182 1.56 -13.20 11.72
CA ALA A 182 1.24 -14.01 10.53
C ALA A 182 0.56 -15.34 10.88
N GLU A 183 0.93 -16.00 11.98
CA GLU A 183 0.25 -17.17 12.52
C GLU A 183 -1.18 -16.83 12.96
N ASP A 184 -1.36 -15.72 13.69
CA ASP A 184 -2.68 -15.24 14.11
C ASP A 184 -3.59 -14.89 12.93
N LEU A 185 -3.02 -14.33 11.84
CA LEU A 185 -3.73 -14.05 10.58
C LEU A 185 -4.13 -15.36 9.86
N ALA A 186 -3.23 -16.33 9.79
CA ALA A 186 -3.50 -17.63 9.20
C ALA A 186 -4.62 -18.38 9.95
N ASP A 187 -4.63 -18.31 11.29
CA ASP A 187 -5.68 -18.86 12.13
C ASP A 187 -7.06 -18.19 11.90
N GLN A 188 -7.08 -16.94 11.46
CA GLN A 188 -8.28 -16.20 11.05
C GLN A 188 -8.74 -16.55 9.62
N GLY A 189 -7.99 -17.35 8.87
CA GLY A 189 -8.33 -17.79 7.52
C GLY A 189 -7.61 -17.06 6.39
N VAL A 190 -6.70 -16.15 6.71
CA VAL A 190 -5.85 -15.46 5.71
C VAL A 190 -5.00 -16.47 4.95
N LYS A 191 -5.00 -16.39 3.63
CA LYS A 191 -4.26 -17.27 2.71
C LYS A 191 -3.14 -16.55 1.96
N GLU A 192 -3.22 -15.22 1.81
CA GLU A 192 -2.15 -14.38 1.24
C GLU A 192 -1.68 -13.36 2.25
N LEU A 193 -0.36 -13.32 2.48
CA LEU A 193 0.32 -12.24 3.21
C LEU A 193 0.98 -11.29 2.23
N ILE A 194 0.73 -9.99 2.40
CA ILE A 194 1.33 -8.95 1.59
C ILE A 194 2.23 -8.10 2.49
N LEU A 195 3.54 -8.27 2.32
CA LEU A 195 4.54 -7.56 3.11
C LEU A 195 4.64 -6.12 2.65
N VAL A 196 4.47 -5.20 3.58
CA VAL A 196 4.48 -3.75 3.33
C VAL A 196 5.34 -3.00 4.35
N ALA A 197 6.00 -1.97 3.84
CA ALA A 197 6.68 -0.91 4.60
C ALA A 197 6.81 0.31 3.68
N GLN A 198 7.41 1.40 4.14
CA GLN A 198 7.83 2.47 3.24
C GLN A 198 9.05 2.07 2.38
N GLU A 199 9.81 1.11 2.89
CA GLU A 199 10.93 0.43 2.22
C GLU A 199 11.02 -0.99 2.78
N THR A 200 10.69 -2.01 2.00
CA THR A 200 10.63 -3.40 2.49
C THR A 200 11.96 -4.12 2.40
N THR A 201 12.78 -3.78 1.40
CA THR A 201 14.02 -4.52 1.06
C THR A 201 15.14 -4.43 2.11
N VAL A 202 15.16 -3.37 2.91
CA VAL A 202 16.18 -3.20 3.98
C VAL A 202 15.77 -3.77 5.34
N TYR A 203 14.66 -4.52 5.40
CA TYR A 203 14.16 -5.10 6.63
C TYR A 203 15.26 -5.80 7.45
N GLY A 204 15.29 -5.45 8.73
CA GLY A 204 16.19 -6.05 9.73
C GLY A 204 17.58 -5.41 9.80
N GLN A 205 17.94 -4.51 8.87
CA GLN A 205 19.28 -3.89 8.87
C GLN A 205 19.54 -3.07 10.14
N ASP A 206 18.53 -2.40 10.66
CA ASP A 206 18.59 -1.58 11.87
C ASP A 206 18.67 -2.39 13.15
N ILE A 207 18.00 -3.54 13.25
CA ILE A 207 17.90 -4.35 14.47
C ILE A 207 18.82 -5.58 14.47
N TYR A 208 19.18 -6.13 13.30
CA TYR A 208 20.04 -7.32 13.19
C TYR A 208 21.42 -7.01 12.57
N GLY A 209 21.65 -5.78 12.08
CA GLY A 209 22.92 -5.37 11.44
C GLY A 209 23.09 -5.86 10.01
N GLU A 210 22.08 -6.52 9.42
CA GLU A 210 22.07 -7.04 8.05
C GLU A 210 20.66 -7.05 7.47
N LYS A 211 20.53 -6.99 6.13
CA LYS A 211 19.25 -7.19 5.44
C LYS A 211 18.72 -8.60 5.73
N SER A 212 17.57 -8.70 6.36
CA SER A 212 17.02 -9.97 6.86
C SER A 212 15.68 -10.34 6.26
N LEU A 213 15.22 -9.64 5.21
CA LEU A 213 13.94 -9.94 4.55
C LEU A 213 13.88 -11.39 4.05
N HIS A 214 14.95 -11.89 3.42
CA HIS A 214 15.05 -13.26 2.96
C HIS A 214 14.91 -14.31 4.08
N LYS A 215 15.34 -13.97 5.31
CA LYS A 215 15.17 -14.83 6.49
C LYS A 215 13.73 -14.82 6.97
N LEU A 216 13.11 -13.63 7.07
CA LEU A 216 11.70 -13.49 7.42
C LEU A 216 10.82 -14.28 6.45
N LEU A 217 11.03 -14.15 5.15
CA LEU A 217 10.28 -14.86 4.11
C LEU A 217 10.36 -16.38 4.29
N LYS A 218 11.54 -16.95 4.58
CA LYS A 218 11.70 -18.38 4.86
C LYS A 218 10.89 -18.84 6.08
N GLU A 219 10.85 -18.02 7.14
CA GLU A 219 10.03 -18.36 8.32
C GLU A 219 8.53 -18.27 8.02
N LEU A 220 8.09 -17.23 7.32
CA LEU A 220 6.69 -17.08 6.92
C LEU A 220 6.20 -18.21 6.00
N CYS A 221 7.07 -18.72 5.13
CA CYS A 221 6.75 -19.86 4.27
C CYS A 221 6.44 -21.15 5.05
N LYS A 222 6.89 -21.28 6.29
CA LYS A 222 6.60 -22.46 7.15
C LYS A 222 5.19 -22.43 7.74
N ILE A 223 4.52 -21.27 7.75
CA ILE A 223 3.20 -21.12 8.36
C ILE A 223 2.16 -21.92 7.56
N SER A 224 1.47 -22.82 8.25
CA SER A 224 0.36 -23.57 7.66
C SER A 224 -0.82 -22.62 7.39
N GLY A 225 -1.53 -22.82 6.28
CA GLY A 225 -2.64 -21.95 5.87
C GLY A 225 -2.26 -20.85 4.90
N ILE A 226 -1.09 -20.24 5.06
CA ILE A 226 -0.57 -19.27 4.09
C ILE A 226 -0.17 -19.99 2.80
N ARG A 227 -0.69 -19.49 1.68
CA ARG A 227 -0.50 -20.01 0.32
C ARG A 227 0.32 -19.08 -0.55
N TRP A 228 0.13 -17.76 -0.41
CA TRP A 228 0.85 -16.73 -1.11
C TRP A 228 1.49 -15.73 -0.14
N ILE A 229 2.70 -15.30 -0.49
CA ILE A 229 3.44 -14.21 0.16
C ILE A 229 3.88 -13.25 -0.96
N ARG A 230 3.43 -12.02 -0.89
CA ARG A 230 3.73 -10.96 -1.84
C ARG A 230 4.55 -9.88 -1.17
N ILE A 231 5.45 -9.23 -1.94
CA ILE A 231 6.34 -8.20 -1.44
C ILE A 231 6.07 -6.91 -2.20
N LEU A 232 5.72 -5.85 -1.50
CA LEU A 232 5.53 -4.51 -2.07
C LEU A 232 6.60 -3.54 -1.56
N TYR A 233 6.77 -2.41 -2.25
CA TYR A 233 7.67 -1.30 -1.88
C TYR A 233 9.14 -1.71 -1.80
N CYS A 234 9.67 -2.28 -2.89
CA CYS A 234 11.07 -2.69 -3.00
C CYS A 234 11.90 -1.61 -3.71
N TYR A 235 12.95 -1.14 -3.08
CA TYR A 235 13.90 -0.25 -3.76
C TYR A 235 14.86 -1.07 -4.64
N PRO A 236 15.00 -0.75 -5.94
CA PRO A 236 15.80 -1.56 -6.86
C PRO A 236 17.25 -1.76 -6.41
N GLU A 237 17.89 -0.69 -5.92
CA GLU A 237 19.27 -0.71 -5.44
C GLU A 237 19.50 -1.55 -4.17
N GLU A 238 18.44 -1.94 -3.48
CA GLU A 238 18.53 -2.72 -2.25
C GLU A 238 18.29 -4.22 -2.46
N ILE A 239 17.90 -4.63 -3.65
CA ILE A 239 17.67 -6.04 -3.98
C ILE A 239 19.02 -6.75 -4.09
N ASP A 240 19.20 -7.81 -3.28
CA ASP A 240 20.39 -8.62 -3.26
C ASP A 240 20.14 -10.07 -3.71
N ASP A 241 21.23 -10.83 -3.88
CA ASP A 241 21.17 -12.22 -4.34
C ASP A 241 20.39 -13.13 -3.39
N ASN A 242 20.41 -12.86 -2.08
CA ASN A 242 19.69 -13.65 -1.09
C ASN A 242 18.19 -13.49 -1.27
N LEU A 243 17.71 -12.26 -1.55
CA LEU A 243 16.31 -11.99 -1.81
C LEU A 243 15.86 -12.65 -3.13
N ILE A 244 16.64 -12.51 -4.20
CA ILE A 244 16.35 -13.16 -5.48
C ILE A 244 16.25 -14.68 -5.31
N GLN A 245 17.21 -15.28 -4.60
CA GLN A 245 17.25 -16.72 -4.37
C GLN A 245 16.04 -17.25 -3.60
N VAL A 246 15.61 -16.54 -2.53
CA VAL A 246 14.44 -16.98 -1.74
C VAL A 246 13.14 -16.85 -2.54
N ILE A 247 12.98 -15.80 -3.35
CA ILE A 247 11.81 -15.67 -4.24
C ILE A 247 11.76 -16.82 -5.24
N LYS A 248 12.91 -17.16 -5.83
CA LYS A 248 13.05 -18.23 -6.81
C LYS A 248 12.76 -19.64 -6.22
N GLU A 249 13.17 -19.89 -4.98
CA GLU A 249 13.14 -21.23 -4.39
C GLU A 249 11.86 -21.55 -3.64
N GLU A 250 11.21 -20.56 -3.03
CA GLU A 250 10.07 -20.76 -2.13
C GLU A 250 8.73 -20.65 -2.88
N PRO A 251 8.00 -21.76 -3.06
CA PRO A 251 6.81 -21.79 -3.93
C PRO A 251 5.61 -21.01 -3.39
N LYS A 252 5.66 -20.53 -2.14
CA LYS A 252 4.63 -19.66 -1.57
C LYS A 252 4.88 -18.19 -1.86
N ILE A 253 6.11 -17.81 -2.25
CA ILE A 253 6.41 -16.44 -2.59
C ILE A 253 5.98 -16.19 -4.03
N CYS A 254 5.11 -15.21 -4.22
CA CYS A 254 4.70 -14.80 -5.56
C CYS A 254 5.93 -14.31 -6.35
N HIS A 255 6.11 -14.79 -7.57
CA HIS A 255 7.08 -14.22 -8.50
C HIS A 255 6.58 -12.85 -8.98
N TYR A 256 6.57 -11.91 -8.02
CA TYR A 256 6.07 -10.55 -8.17
C TYR A 256 6.89 -9.61 -7.30
N LEU A 257 7.34 -8.50 -7.87
CA LEU A 257 8.00 -7.43 -7.13
C LEU A 257 7.45 -6.06 -7.56
N ASP A 258 7.08 -5.24 -6.58
CA ASP A 258 6.78 -3.83 -6.77
C ASP A 258 8.06 -3.02 -6.58
N LEU A 259 8.54 -2.39 -7.66
CA LEU A 259 9.80 -1.66 -7.78
C LEU A 259 9.54 -0.20 -8.15
N PRO A 260 9.17 0.69 -7.23
CA PRO A 260 8.89 2.10 -7.55
C PRO A 260 10.19 2.83 -7.95
N ILE A 261 10.52 2.82 -9.24
CA ILE A 261 11.75 3.44 -9.79
C ILE A 261 11.64 4.96 -9.86
N GLN A 262 10.43 5.49 -9.99
CA GLN A 262 10.02 6.89 -10.08
C GLN A 262 10.37 7.57 -11.41
N HIS A 263 11.54 7.36 -11.98
CA HIS A 263 12.00 7.89 -13.26
C HIS A 263 13.15 7.05 -13.83
N ALA A 264 13.52 7.24 -15.11
CA ALA A 264 14.65 6.55 -15.74
C ALA A 264 15.81 7.49 -16.11
N SER A 265 15.56 8.80 -16.26
CA SER A 265 16.63 9.75 -16.54
C SER A 265 17.53 9.96 -15.32
N ASP A 266 18.85 9.78 -15.49
CA ASP A 266 19.84 9.96 -14.42
C ASP A 266 19.84 11.38 -13.85
N GLU A 267 19.52 12.38 -14.66
CA GLU A 267 19.41 13.79 -14.22
C GLU A 267 18.25 13.94 -13.25
N ILE A 268 17.08 13.42 -13.60
CA ILE A 268 15.86 13.53 -12.78
C ILE A 268 15.98 12.65 -11.54
N LEU A 269 16.47 11.42 -11.65
CA LEU A 269 16.74 10.56 -10.51
C LEU A 269 17.65 11.22 -9.47
N LYS A 270 18.68 11.92 -9.92
CA LYS A 270 19.57 12.68 -9.03
C LYS A 270 18.85 13.84 -8.37
N ARG A 271 18.01 14.60 -9.09
CA ARG A 271 17.18 15.69 -8.52
C ARG A 271 16.16 15.15 -7.53
N MET A 272 15.58 13.98 -7.78
CA MET A 272 14.70 13.26 -6.87
C MET A 272 15.39 12.74 -5.60
N GLY A 273 16.74 12.80 -5.53
CA GLY A 273 17.50 12.22 -4.43
C GLY A 273 17.57 10.69 -4.46
N ARG A 274 17.29 10.08 -5.62
CA ARG A 274 17.41 8.62 -5.81
C ARG A 274 18.89 8.23 -5.92
N ARG A 275 19.22 7.05 -5.40
CA ARG A 275 20.60 6.55 -5.36
C ARG A 275 20.88 5.52 -6.48
N THR A 276 19.98 5.39 -7.42
CA THR A 276 20.08 4.49 -8.57
C THR A 276 20.30 5.27 -9.87
N SER A 277 20.76 4.62 -10.91
CA SER A 277 20.92 5.14 -12.26
C SER A 277 20.15 4.28 -13.27
N LYS A 278 19.86 4.81 -14.48
CA LYS A 278 19.25 4.05 -15.59
C LYS A 278 19.96 2.73 -15.83
N LYS A 279 21.31 2.75 -15.86
CA LYS A 279 22.11 1.55 -16.04
C LYS A 279 21.86 0.50 -14.94
N GLN A 280 21.83 0.91 -13.69
CA GLN A 280 21.56 0.00 -12.56
C GLN A 280 20.14 -0.56 -12.62
N LEU A 281 19.15 0.26 -13.03
CA LEU A 281 17.78 -0.22 -13.25
C LEU A 281 17.72 -1.31 -14.32
N VAL A 282 18.34 -1.10 -15.48
CA VAL A 282 18.43 -2.12 -16.54
C VAL A 282 19.11 -3.40 -16.03
N GLU A 283 20.23 -3.27 -15.29
CA GLU A 283 20.97 -4.41 -14.74
C GLU A 283 20.13 -5.23 -13.76
N ILE A 284 19.41 -4.58 -12.81
CA ILE A 284 18.62 -5.31 -11.82
C ILE A 284 17.36 -5.94 -12.44
N ILE A 285 16.67 -5.25 -13.34
CA ILE A 285 15.50 -5.77 -14.05
C ILE A 285 15.92 -6.99 -14.90
N GLY A 286 17.01 -6.86 -15.67
CA GLY A 286 17.54 -7.95 -16.47
C GLY A 286 17.95 -9.16 -15.63
N LYS A 287 18.56 -8.92 -14.46
CA LYS A 287 18.92 -9.98 -13.51
C LYS A 287 17.70 -10.69 -12.95
N LEU A 288 16.70 -9.95 -12.49
CA LEU A 288 15.45 -10.52 -11.98
C LEU A 288 14.78 -11.43 -13.01
N ARG A 289 14.64 -10.98 -14.24
CA ARG A 289 14.05 -11.78 -15.34
C ARG A 289 14.89 -13.00 -15.73
N SER A 290 16.22 -12.88 -15.66
CA SER A 290 17.12 -14.01 -15.93
C SER A 290 17.04 -15.10 -14.87
N GLU A 291 16.93 -14.70 -13.58
CA GLU A 291 16.90 -15.64 -12.46
C GLU A 291 15.49 -16.20 -12.21
N ILE A 292 14.44 -15.43 -12.49
CA ILE A 292 13.04 -15.76 -12.29
C ILE A 292 12.27 -15.41 -13.58
N PRO A 293 12.26 -16.29 -14.60
CA PRO A 293 11.76 -15.96 -15.94
C PRO A 293 10.29 -15.57 -16.02
N ASP A 294 9.47 -15.98 -15.06
CA ASP A 294 8.04 -15.70 -14.95
C ASP A 294 7.71 -14.57 -13.95
N ILE A 295 8.72 -13.79 -13.53
CA ILE A 295 8.52 -12.71 -12.58
C ILE A 295 7.65 -11.60 -13.19
N ALA A 296 6.63 -11.19 -12.46
CA ALA A 296 5.86 -9.98 -12.74
C ALA A 296 6.52 -8.78 -12.05
N LEU A 297 6.88 -7.76 -12.81
CA LEU A 297 7.48 -6.54 -12.31
C LEU A 297 6.46 -5.40 -12.39
N ARG A 298 6.12 -4.86 -11.21
CA ARG A 298 5.33 -3.64 -11.07
C ARG A 298 6.24 -2.47 -10.80
N THR A 299 5.92 -1.31 -11.35
CA THR A 299 6.64 -0.06 -11.06
C THR A 299 5.70 1.12 -10.86
N THR A 300 6.25 2.18 -10.30
CA THR A 300 5.59 3.48 -10.16
C THR A 300 6.51 4.55 -10.69
N LEU A 301 5.95 5.47 -11.48
CA LEU A 301 6.64 6.62 -12.04
C LEU A 301 6.03 7.92 -11.55
N ILE A 302 6.85 8.96 -11.52
CA ILE A 302 6.42 10.35 -11.31
C ILE A 302 6.85 11.14 -12.54
N THR A 303 5.89 11.77 -13.20
CA THR A 303 6.11 12.64 -14.36
C THR A 303 5.90 14.11 -13.99
N GLY A 304 6.52 15.02 -14.74
CA GLY A 304 6.46 16.45 -14.47
C GLY A 304 7.21 16.89 -13.21
N PHE A 305 8.25 16.15 -12.84
CA PHE A 305 9.13 16.54 -11.73
C PHE A 305 9.89 17.83 -12.08
N PRO A 306 10.15 18.76 -11.12
CA PRO A 306 10.84 20.02 -11.38
C PRO A 306 12.13 19.85 -12.19
N GLY A 307 12.20 20.52 -13.36
CA GLY A 307 13.32 20.45 -14.32
C GLY A 307 13.29 19.28 -15.29
N GLU A 308 12.23 18.46 -15.32
CA GLU A 308 12.05 17.43 -16.32
C GLU A 308 11.81 18.07 -17.70
N SER A 309 12.80 17.95 -18.58
CA SER A 309 12.70 18.43 -19.97
C SER A 309 11.94 17.42 -20.84
N GLU A 310 11.59 17.85 -22.06
CA GLU A 310 11.00 16.94 -23.07
C GLU A 310 11.92 15.74 -23.34
N ALA A 311 13.23 15.97 -23.47
CA ALA A 311 14.19 14.88 -23.66
C ALA A 311 14.25 13.89 -22.49
N ASN A 312 14.01 14.35 -21.24
CA ASN A 312 13.93 13.44 -20.10
C ASN A 312 12.65 12.60 -20.14
N HIS A 313 11.55 13.19 -20.60
CA HIS A 313 10.29 12.46 -20.79
C HIS A 313 10.38 11.43 -21.92
N GLU A 314 10.93 11.82 -23.09
CA GLU A 314 11.21 10.90 -24.18
C GLU A 314 12.11 9.73 -23.74
N GLU A 315 13.17 10.01 -22.95
CA GLU A 315 14.03 8.98 -22.37
C GLU A 315 13.26 8.02 -21.44
N LEU A 316 12.28 8.54 -20.69
CA LEU A 316 11.43 7.74 -19.81
C LEU A 316 10.48 6.84 -20.61
N MET A 317 9.86 7.38 -21.68
CA MET A 317 9.02 6.63 -22.62
C MET A 317 9.79 5.47 -23.28
N GLU A 318 10.99 5.74 -23.83
CA GLU A 318 11.87 4.72 -24.39
C GLU A 318 12.21 3.64 -23.36
N PHE A 319 12.49 4.04 -22.12
CA PHE A 319 12.81 3.08 -21.05
C PHE A 319 11.62 2.19 -20.68
N VAL A 320 10.40 2.72 -20.65
CA VAL A 320 9.18 1.94 -20.38
C VAL A 320 8.93 0.93 -21.50
N ASP A 321 9.08 1.36 -22.77
CA ASP A 321 8.96 0.51 -23.95
C ASP A 321 10.01 -0.64 -23.96
N GLU A 322 11.27 -0.33 -23.64
CA GLU A 322 12.33 -1.33 -23.55
C GLU A 322 12.17 -2.30 -22.37
N MET A 323 11.69 -1.82 -21.23
CA MET A 323 11.59 -2.63 -20.03
C MET A 323 10.29 -3.40 -19.93
N GLU A 324 9.24 -3.02 -20.61
CA GLU A 324 7.96 -3.74 -20.68
C GLU A 324 7.50 -4.22 -19.29
N PHE A 325 7.19 -3.31 -18.37
CA PHE A 325 6.70 -3.68 -17.05
C PHE A 325 5.35 -4.39 -17.13
N ASP A 326 5.14 -5.40 -16.28
CA ASP A 326 3.85 -6.11 -16.22
C ASP A 326 2.73 -5.21 -15.67
N ARG A 327 3.06 -4.37 -14.71
CA ARG A 327 2.17 -3.37 -14.13
C ARG A 327 2.92 -2.06 -13.92
N LEU A 328 2.28 -0.95 -14.23
CA LEU A 328 2.87 0.37 -14.06
C LEU A 328 1.79 1.38 -13.68
N GLY A 329 2.07 2.21 -12.67
CA GLY A 329 1.27 3.37 -12.32
C GLY A 329 2.07 4.65 -12.52
N VAL A 330 1.46 5.67 -13.11
CA VAL A 330 2.08 6.99 -13.31
C VAL A 330 1.33 8.03 -12.50
N PHE A 331 2.06 8.81 -11.72
CA PHE A 331 1.54 9.95 -10.98
C PHE A 331 2.15 11.24 -11.50
N THR A 332 1.35 12.29 -11.55
CA THR A 332 1.88 13.65 -11.72
C THR A 332 2.62 14.06 -10.44
N TYR A 333 3.70 14.81 -10.59
CA TYR A 333 4.40 15.36 -9.42
C TYR A 333 3.50 16.34 -8.66
N SER A 334 3.23 16.05 -7.39
CA SER A 334 2.52 16.91 -6.45
C SER A 334 3.52 17.64 -5.56
N PRO A 335 3.54 19.00 -5.55
CA PRO A 335 4.45 19.78 -4.71
C PRO A 335 3.96 19.78 -3.26
N GLU A 336 4.52 18.86 -2.46
CA GLU A 336 4.18 18.76 -1.05
C GLU A 336 4.94 19.78 -0.21
N GLU A 337 4.20 20.54 0.57
CA GLU A 337 4.71 21.49 1.55
C GLU A 337 5.80 20.82 2.42
N ASP A 338 6.85 21.56 2.74
CA ASP A 338 7.99 21.09 3.51
C ASP A 338 8.88 20.02 2.84
N THR A 339 8.70 19.72 1.57
CA THR A 339 9.62 18.88 0.81
C THR A 339 10.61 19.70 0.02
N PRO A 340 11.88 19.25 -0.14
CA PRO A 340 12.86 20.00 -0.93
C PRO A 340 12.43 20.24 -2.39
N ALA A 341 11.67 19.33 -2.98
CA ALA A 341 11.23 19.45 -4.37
C ALA A 341 10.18 20.54 -4.57
N ALA A 342 9.37 20.86 -3.55
CA ALA A 342 8.40 21.94 -3.64
C ALA A 342 9.05 23.32 -3.84
N ASP A 343 10.26 23.51 -3.29
CA ASP A 343 11.04 24.73 -3.39
C ASP A 343 12.00 24.77 -4.60
N MET A 344 12.04 23.70 -5.40
CA MET A 344 12.92 23.65 -6.57
C MET A 344 12.44 24.63 -7.66
N PRO A 345 13.36 25.30 -8.37
CA PRO A 345 13.00 26.04 -9.58
C PRO A 345 12.58 25.08 -10.71
N GLU A 346 12.03 25.65 -11.78
CA GLU A 346 11.63 24.90 -12.98
C GLU A 346 10.47 23.94 -12.72
N GLN A 347 9.50 24.37 -11.90
CA GLN A 347 8.23 23.68 -11.74
C GLN A 347 7.53 23.55 -13.10
N ILE A 348 6.92 22.40 -13.34
CA ILE A 348 6.22 22.08 -14.60
C ILE A 348 4.74 22.44 -14.45
N GLU A 349 4.16 23.03 -15.52
CA GLU A 349 2.73 23.34 -15.59
C GLU A 349 1.89 22.04 -15.51
N GLU A 350 0.74 22.11 -14.81
CA GLU A 350 -0.09 20.93 -14.54
C GLU A 350 -0.53 20.22 -15.83
N SER A 351 -0.96 20.99 -16.85
CA SER A 351 -1.35 20.40 -18.13
C SER A 351 -0.25 19.59 -18.82
N VAL A 352 1.03 20.00 -18.67
CA VAL A 352 2.17 19.24 -19.20
C VAL A 352 2.39 17.95 -18.43
N LYS A 353 2.18 17.95 -17.12
CA LYS A 353 2.27 16.75 -16.29
C LYS A 353 1.18 15.75 -16.67
N GLU A 354 -0.06 16.22 -16.83
CA GLU A 354 -1.22 15.43 -17.24
C GLU A 354 -1.01 14.82 -18.65
N ASP A 355 -0.53 15.61 -19.62
CA ASP A 355 -0.22 15.12 -20.96
C ASP A 355 0.82 13.99 -20.91
N ARG A 356 1.93 14.19 -20.18
CA ARG A 356 2.99 13.18 -20.02
C ARG A 356 2.51 11.92 -19.29
N GLN A 357 1.64 12.08 -18.29
CA GLN A 357 1.03 10.96 -17.62
C GLN A 357 0.17 10.14 -18.58
N ALA A 358 -0.64 10.80 -19.40
CA ALA A 358 -1.51 10.16 -20.38
C ALA A 358 -0.69 9.37 -21.42
N GLU A 359 0.40 9.95 -21.96
CA GLU A 359 1.30 9.29 -22.92
C GLU A 359 1.93 8.01 -22.33
N LEU A 360 2.44 8.07 -21.09
CA LEU A 360 3.01 6.90 -20.41
C LEU A 360 1.96 5.82 -20.12
N MET A 361 0.74 6.23 -19.72
CA MET A 361 -0.34 5.29 -19.44
C MET A 361 -0.88 4.63 -20.72
N GLU A 362 -0.94 5.34 -21.84
CA GLU A 362 -1.30 4.78 -23.16
C GLU A 362 -0.26 3.73 -23.60
N LEU A 363 1.03 4.05 -23.53
CA LEU A 363 2.11 3.09 -23.82
C LEU A 363 2.01 1.85 -22.92
N GLN A 364 1.80 2.03 -21.63
CA GLN A 364 1.69 0.91 -20.70
C GLN A 364 0.45 0.06 -20.95
N GLN A 365 -0.65 0.65 -21.39
CA GLN A 365 -1.86 -0.08 -21.74
C GLN A 365 -1.59 -1.07 -22.89
N ASP A 366 -0.89 -0.63 -23.93
CA ASP A 366 -0.50 -1.48 -25.04
C ASP A 366 0.41 -2.64 -24.58
N ILE A 367 1.44 -2.33 -23.76
CA ILE A 367 2.34 -3.34 -23.19
C ILE A 367 1.57 -4.35 -22.33
N ALA A 368 0.66 -3.87 -21.50
CA ALA A 368 -0.13 -4.73 -20.60
C ALA A 368 -1.04 -5.67 -21.40
N PHE A 369 -1.66 -5.16 -22.47
CA PHE A 369 -2.51 -5.94 -23.35
C PHE A 369 -1.71 -7.04 -24.09
N ASP A 370 -0.58 -6.72 -24.66
CA ASP A 370 0.29 -7.70 -25.34
C ASP A 370 0.71 -8.82 -24.40
N LYS A 371 1.10 -8.48 -23.15
CA LYS A 371 1.43 -9.47 -22.11
C LYS A 371 0.24 -10.32 -21.69
N ALA A 372 -0.97 -9.75 -21.66
CA ALA A 372 -2.19 -10.48 -21.36
C ALA A 372 -2.55 -11.43 -22.51
N GLU A 373 -2.37 -11.02 -23.79
CA GLU A 373 -2.55 -11.90 -24.95
C GLU A 373 -1.55 -13.07 -24.95
N ASP A 374 -0.29 -12.85 -24.56
CA ASP A 374 0.70 -13.91 -24.42
C ASP A 374 0.32 -14.97 -23.36
N MET A 375 -0.53 -14.63 -22.42
CA MET A 375 -1.04 -15.58 -21.43
C MET A 375 -2.17 -16.46 -21.97
N VAL A 376 -2.82 -16.14 -23.09
CA VAL A 376 -3.92 -16.91 -23.64
C VAL A 376 -3.49 -18.35 -23.96
N GLY A 377 -4.22 -19.31 -23.44
CA GLY A 377 -3.92 -20.75 -23.55
C GLY A 377 -3.09 -21.30 -22.39
N SER A 378 -2.53 -20.46 -21.53
CA SER A 378 -1.79 -20.90 -20.34
C SER A 378 -2.73 -21.33 -19.21
N GLU A 379 -2.18 -22.10 -18.27
CA GLU A 379 -2.83 -22.49 -17.04
C GLU A 379 -2.30 -21.64 -15.89
N VAL A 380 -3.20 -21.02 -15.12
CA VAL A 380 -2.86 -20.19 -13.97
C VAL A 380 -3.58 -20.67 -12.71
N LEU A 381 -3.00 -20.38 -11.56
CA LEU A 381 -3.66 -20.51 -10.28
C LEU A 381 -4.31 -19.15 -9.94
N MET A 382 -5.61 -19.15 -9.75
CA MET A 382 -6.40 -18.00 -9.37
C MET A 382 -6.77 -18.09 -7.90
N MET A 383 -6.65 -17.01 -7.14
CA MET A 383 -7.34 -16.83 -5.86
C MET A 383 -8.66 -16.11 -6.12
N VAL A 384 -9.75 -16.68 -5.63
CA VAL A 384 -11.11 -16.11 -5.80
C VAL A 384 -11.29 -14.93 -4.88
N GLU A 385 -11.63 -13.77 -5.45
CA GLU A 385 -11.94 -12.54 -4.72
C GLU A 385 -13.45 -12.39 -4.44
N GLY A 386 -14.28 -12.87 -5.35
CA GLY A 386 -15.73 -12.80 -5.22
C GLY A 386 -16.48 -13.26 -6.46
N LYS A 387 -17.77 -13.01 -6.45
CA LYS A 387 -18.69 -13.32 -7.56
C LYS A 387 -19.33 -12.01 -8.06
N VAL A 388 -19.41 -11.86 -9.36
CA VAL A 388 -20.17 -10.74 -9.96
C VAL A 388 -21.67 -10.93 -9.64
N ALA A 389 -22.30 -9.88 -9.18
CA ALA A 389 -23.72 -9.93 -8.80
C ALA A 389 -24.59 -10.35 -9.99
N ASP A 390 -25.51 -11.28 -9.75
CA ASP A 390 -26.49 -11.78 -10.74
C ASP A 390 -25.90 -12.48 -11.98
N GLU A 391 -24.58 -12.82 -11.96
CA GLU A 391 -23.92 -13.54 -13.05
C GLU A 391 -23.22 -14.80 -12.56
N ASN A 392 -22.98 -15.78 -13.48
CA ASN A 392 -22.15 -16.94 -13.20
C ASN A 392 -20.68 -16.65 -13.53
N VAL A 393 -20.19 -15.51 -13.03
CA VAL A 393 -18.83 -15.04 -13.22
C VAL A 393 -18.16 -14.83 -11.86
N TYR A 394 -17.03 -15.46 -11.67
CA TYR A 394 -16.17 -15.21 -10.51
C TYR A 394 -15.01 -14.33 -10.89
N VAL A 395 -14.64 -13.47 -9.97
CA VAL A 395 -13.49 -12.56 -10.08
C VAL A 395 -12.38 -13.08 -9.18
N GLY A 396 -11.16 -13.05 -9.67
CA GLY A 396 -10.00 -13.44 -8.89
C GLY A 396 -8.72 -12.75 -9.34
N ARG A 397 -7.64 -13.09 -8.69
CA ARG A 397 -6.28 -12.61 -9.01
C ARG A 397 -5.34 -13.78 -9.24
N THR A 398 -4.33 -13.53 -10.04
CA THR A 398 -3.18 -14.43 -10.19
C THR A 398 -2.03 -14.00 -9.27
N TYR A 399 -0.94 -14.78 -9.23
CA TYR A 399 0.26 -14.35 -8.51
C TYR A 399 0.86 -13.05 -9.06
N LYS A 400 0.52 -12.68 -10.31
CA LYS A 400 1.00 -11.47 -10.98
C LYS A 400 0.29 -10.18 -10.56
N ASP A 401 -0.75 -10.30 -9.71
CA ASP A 401 -1.67 -9.21 -9.43
C ASP A 401 -1.82 -8.98 -7.93
N ALA A 402 -1.44 -7.80 -7.46
CA ALA A 402 -1.70 -7.34 -6.10
C ALA A 402 -3.14 -6.84 -5.96
N PRO A 403 -3.80 -7.02 -4.79
CA PRO A 403 -5.18 -6.60 -4.61
C PRO A 403 -5.34 -5.09 -4.72
N ASN A 404 -6.44 -4.66 -5.32
CA ASN A 404 -6.89 -3.26 -5.46
C ASN A 404 -6.02 -2.35 -6.33
N VAL A 405 -4.93 -2.84 -6.92
CA VAL A 405 -4.01 -2.01 -7.71
C VAL A 405 -3.64 -2.60 -9.07
N ASP A 406 -3.79 -3.91 -9.25
CA ASP A 406 -3.42 -4.60 -10.49
C ASP A 406 -4.66 -5.24 -11.16
N GLY A 407 -4.45 -6.05 -12.20
CA GLY A 407 -5.51 -6.68 -12.99
C GLY A 407 -6.24 -7.82 -12.28
N LEU A 408 -7.32 -8.25 -12.88
CA LEU A 408 -8.20 -9.32 -12.43
C LEU A 408 -8.28 -10.44 -13.47
N ILE A 409 -8.79 -11.60 -13.07
CA ILE A 409 -9.20 -12.66 -13.97
C ILE A 409 -10.68 -12.98 -13.74
N PHE A 410 -11.46 -12.98 -14.84
CA PHE A 410 -12.88 -13.27 -14.86
C PHE A 410 -13.12 -14.69 -15.33
N VAL A 411 -13.82 -15.51 -14.54
CA VAL A 411 -14.03 -16.93 -14.81
C VAL A 411 -15.52 -17.24 -14.85
N HIS A 412 -16.00 -17.69 -16.02
CA HIS A 412 -17.36 -18.20 -16.18
C HIS A 412 -17.42 -19.65 -15.70
N THR A 413 -18.29 -19.93 -14.73
CA THR A 413 -18.50 -21.29 -14.24
C THR A 413 -19.82 -21.43 -13.49
N ASP A 414 -20.45 -22.63 -13.62
CA ASP A 414 -21.61 -23.02 -12.79
C ASP A 414 -21.18 -23.69 -11.47
N ALA A 415 -19.88 -23.91 -11.25
CA ALA A 415 -19.38 -24.40 -9.98
C ALA A 415 -19.43 -23.30 -8.91
N GLU A 416 -19.78 -23.67 -7.69
CA GLU A 416 -19.71 -22.75 -6.56
C GLU A 416 -18.26 -22.64 -6.07
N LEU A 417 -17.71 -21.40 -6.09
CA LEU A 417 -16.41 -21.06 -5.54
C LEU A 417 -16.61 -20.13 -4.32
N ILE A 418 -15.72 -20.26 -3.35
CA ILE A 418 -15.76 -19.43 -2.14
C ILE A 418 -14.60 -18.42 -2.19
N THR A 419 -14.83 -17.19 -1.78
CA THR A 419 -13.80 -16.15 -1.64
C THR A 419 -12.61 -16.68 -0.85
N GLY A 420 -11.41 -16.49 -1.38
CA GLY A 420 -10.16 -17.03 -0.85
C GLY A 420 -9.83 -18.45 -1.28
N ASP A 421 -10.69 -19.14 -2.04
CA ASP A 421 -10.32 -20.43 -2.64
C ASP A 421 -9.32 -20.26 -3.77
N PHE A 422 -8.53 -21.30 -4.01
CA PHE A 422 -7.61 -21.38 -5.13
C PHE A 422 -8.15 -22.32 -6.19
N ALA A 423 -8.32 -21.80 -7.40
CA ALA A 423 -8.82 -22.54 -8.55
C ALA A 423 -7.80 -22.57 -9.68
N LYS A 424 -7.68 -23.69 -10.37
CA LYS A 424 -6.91 -23.76 -11.62
C LYS A 424 -7.79 -23.26 -12.76
N VAL A 425 -7.25 -22.34 -13.53
CA VAL A 425 -7.95 -21.67 -14.61
C VAL A 425 -7.11 -21.73 -15.88
N LYS A 426 -7.73 -22.03 -17.02
CA LYS A 426 -7.16 -21.86 -18.32
C LYS A 426 -7.53 -20.48 -18.85
N VAL A 427 -6.53 -19.68 -19.18
CA VAL A 427 -6.74 -18.35 -19.77
C VAL A 427 -7.27 -18.51 -21.18
N THR A 428 -8.41 -17.93 -21.50
CA THR A 428 -9.09 -18.04 -22.79
C THR A 428 -9.20 -16.73 -23.56
N GLY A 429 -8.92 -15.60 -22.89
CA GLY A 429 -8.93 -14.28 -23.50
C GLY A 429 -8.21 -13.25 -22.65
N ALA A 430 -7.94 -12.11 -23.27
CA ALA A 430 -7.31 -10.94 -22.66
C ALA A 430 -8.19 -9.71 -22.83
N LEU A 431 -8.13 -8.83 -21.87
CA LEU A 431 -8.65 -7.45 -21.88
C LEU A 431 -7.45 -6.51 -21.69
N GLU A 432 -7.68 -5.21 -21.64
CA GLU A 432 -6.61 -4.21 -21.52
C GLU A 432 -5.64 -4.50 -20.36
N TYR A 433 -6.17 -4.83 -19.17
CA TYR A 433 -5.37 -5.16 -17.99
C TYR A 433 -5.77 -6.49 -17.35
N ASP A 434 -6.90 -7.08 -17.78
CA ASP A 434 -7.53 -8.22 -17.15
C ASP A 434 -7.48 -9.45 -18.04
N LEU A 435 -7.76 -10.60 -17.46
CA LEU A 435 -7.82 -11.89 -18.13
C LEU A 435 -9.24 -12.46 -18.09
N ILE A 436 -9.54 -13.28 -19.10
CA ILE A 436 -10.74 -14.13 -19.11
C ILE A 436 -10.28 -15.57 -19.07
N GLY A 437 -10.97 -16.40 -18.29
CA GLY A 437 -10.60 -17.80 -18.15
C GLY A 437 -11.78 -18.74 -17.93
N GLU A 438 -11.47 -20.01 -18.01
CA GLU A 438 -12.38 -21.13 -17.74
C GLU A 438 -11.80 -22.01 -16.64
N LEU A 439 -12.67 -22.48 -15.73
CA LEU A 439 -12.28 -23.41 -14.66
C LEU A 439 -11.85 -24.74 -15.26
N MET A 440 -10.76 -25.31 -14.74
CA MET A 440 -10.21 -26.61 -15.18
C MET A 440 -10.73 -27.76 -14.34
#